data_e8f7229e3508023126e22814db42caa7
#
_entry.id   e8f7229e3508023126e22814db42caa7
#
_cell.length_a   1.000
_cell.length_b   1.000
_cell.length_c   1.000
_cell.angle_alpha   90.00
_cell.angle_beta   90.00
_cell.angle_gamma   90.00
#
_symmetry.space_group_name_H-M   'P 1'
#
loop_
_entity.id
_entity.type
_entity.pdbx_description
1 polymer ?
#
loop_
_entity_poly.entity_id
_entity_poly.type
_entity_poly.pdbx_seq_one_letter_code
_entity_poly.pdbx_strand_id
1 'polypeptide(L)'
;QAAEYLLRLGLQSFGYCGVPVQTVDPWNRERKETFSARLREDGHACSVYAGRYSPSHSWEQLQESLFAWLEPLPKPVGVLAANDVRARHVLEACRRFGLRVPDDVAVIGVDNDELICELASPPLTSIVQGTEEIGYRAARLLDRLMRRRSRAVSNLLVAPVAIIERASTDLVATGDRVVAAALTFIRQNACAGIGVPQVARGIGVSRSTLDGHFKRVVGRTV
;
A
#
# COMPACT_ATOMS: atom_id res chain seq x y z
N GLN A 1 -2.16 12.25 1.51
CA GLN A 1 -3.19 11.19 1.35
C GLN A 1 -2.64 9.81 1.74
N ALA A 2 -1.54 9.26 1.09
CA ALA A 2 -1.06 7.90 1.41
C ALA A 2 -0.65 7.74 2.88
N ALA A 3 0.13 8.66 3.42
CA ALA A 3 0.55 8.63 4.82
C ALA A 3 -0.66 8.69 5.77
N GLU A 4 -1.58 9.61 5.54
CA GLU A 4 -2.81 9.75 6.33
C GLU A 4 -3.70 8.51 6.26
N TYR A 5 -3.77 7.89 5.08
CA TYR A 5 -4.51 6.64 4.90
C TYR A 5 -3.91 5.51 5.75
N LEU A 6 -2.59 5.28 5.65
CA LEU A 6 -1.91 4.24 6.41
C LEU A 6 -1.92 4.51 7.93
N LEU A 7 -1.83 5.78 8.35
CA LEU A 7 -1.97 6.18 9.75
C LEU A 7 -3.38 5.88 10.30
N ARG A 8 -4.44 6.15 9.51
CA ARG A 8 -5.82 5.81 9.88
C ARG A 8 -6.06 4.32 10.04
N LEU A 9 -5.28 3.47 9.35
CA LEU A 9 -5.29 2.02 9.57
C LEU A 9 -4.60 1.60 10.88
N GLY A 10 -4.11 2.54 11.69
CA GLY A 10 -3.47 2.27 12.97
C GLY A 10 -2.04 1.75 12.88
N LEU A 11 -1.43 1.81 11.71
CA LEU A 11 -0.04 1.37 11.49
C LEU A 11 0.96 2.29 12.20
N GLN A 12 2.04 1.71 12.69
CA GLN A 12 3.11 2.40 13.42
C GLN A 12 4.48 2.28 12.73
N SER A 13 4.60 1.37 11.76
CA SER A 13 5.82 1.15 10.98
C SER A 13 5.55 1.45 9.52
N PHE A 14 6.47 2.15 8.86
CA PHE A 14 6.26 2.64 7.50
C PHE A 14 7.49 2.46 6.62
N GLY A 15 7.21 2.13 5.35
CA GLY A 15 8.22 2.00 4.32
C GLY A 15 7.85 2.71 3.02
N TYR A 16 8.85 3.18 2.31
CA TYR A 16 8.73 3.68 0.94
C TYR A 16 9.55 2.81 0.00
N CYS A 17 8.89 2.19 -0.98
CA CYS A 17 9.56 1.41 -2.01
C CYS A 17 9.69 2.23 -3.31
N GLY A 18 10.85 2.84 -3.52
CA GLY A 18 11.17 3.65 -4.69
C GLY A 18 11.49 2.83 -5.93
N VAL A 19 11.62 3.50 -7.08
CA VAL A 19 12.18 2.92 -8.29
C VAL A 19 13.71 2.96 -8.24
N PRO A 20 14.41 1.98 -8.84
CA PRO A 20 15.86 2.02 -8.95
C PRO A 20 16.30 3.27 -9.72
N VAL A 21 17.22 4.02 -9.14
CA VAL A 21 17.70 5.27 -9.74
C VAL A 21 18.62 4.93 -10.91
N GLN A 22 18.14 5.11 -12.14
CA GLN A 22 18.95 5.13 -13.36
C GLN A 22 19.15 6.55 -13.89
N THR A 23 18.18 7.40 -13.63
CA THR A 23 18.12 8.80 -14.02
C THR A 23 17.56 9.62 -12.87
N VAL A 24 17.69 10.93 -12.94
CA VAL A 24 17.07 11.82 -11.95
C VAL A 24 15.55 11.75 -12.16
N ASP A 25 14.87 10.96 -11.34
CA ASP A 25 13.40 10.87 -11.32
C ASP A 25 12.83 11.84 -10.27
N PRO A 26 12.57 13.11 -10.64
CA PRO A 26 12.11 14.14 -9.69
C PRO A 26 10.82 13.71 -8.96
N TRP A 27 9.89 13.08 -9.69
CA TRP A 27 8.60 12.63 -9.14
C TRP A 27 8.75 11.54 -8.06
N ASN A 28 9.69 10.60 -8.22
CA ASN A 28 9.96 9.55 -7.23
C ASN A 28 10.60 10.14 -5.97
N ARG A 29 11.53 11.07 -6.14
CA ARG A 29 12.16 11.78 -5.02
C ARG A 29 11.13 12.60 -4.26
N GLU A 30 10.35 13.43 -4.94
CA GLU A 30 9.33 14.29 -4.34
C GLU A 30 8.28 13.47 -3.58
N ARG A 31 7.82 12.35 -4.17
CA ARG A 31 6.87 11.44 -3.53
C ARG A 31 7.43 10.84 -2.24
N LYS A 32 8.67 10.37 -2.28
CA LYS A 32 9.39 9.86 -1.12
C LYS A 32 9.53 10.92 -0.01
N GLU A 33 9.99 12.11 -0.37
CA GLU A 33 10.22 13.20 0.57
C GLU A 33 8.93 13.66 1.23
N THR A 34 7.86 13.85 0.45
CA THR A 34 6.55 14.26 0.94
C THR A 34 5.91 13.20 1.85
N PHE A 35 6.00 11.93 1.47
CA PHE A 35 5.50 10.82 2.29
C PHE A 35 6.24 10.73 3.62
N SER A 36 7.58 10.77 3.58
CA SER A 36 8.41 10.69 4.79
C SER A 36 8.26 11.93 5.68
N ALA A 37 8.08 13.11 5.11
CA ALA A 37 7.87 14.35 5.85
C ALA A 37 6.54 14.28 6.61
N ARG A 38 5.45 13.85 5.94
CA ARG A 38 4.14 13.75 6.57
C ARG A 38 4.11 12.75 7.74
N LEU A 39 4.79 11.61 7.58
CA LEU A 39 4.93 10.63 8.68
C LEU A 39 5.73 11.19 9.86
N ARG A 40 6.77 11.97 9.58
CA ARG A 40 7.61 12.59 10.63
C ARG A 40 6.84 13.62 11.47
N GLU A 41 5.87 14.31 10.87
CA GLU A 41 4.98 15.24 11.60
C GLU A 41 4.20 14.53 12.72
N ASP A 42 3.85 13.26 12.52
CA ASP A 42 3.19 12.42 13.53
C ASP A 42 4.18 11.56 14.35
N GLY A 43 5.49 11.84 14.26
CA GLY A 43 6.51 11.17 15.06
C GLY A 43 6.98 9.82 14.52
N HIS A 44 6.63 9.46 13.27
CA HIS A 44 7.00 8.18 12.69
C HIS A 44 8.20 8.28 11.74
N ALA A 45 9.08 7.27 11.81
CA ALA A 45 10.15 7.10 10.83
C ALA A 45 9.65 6.34 9.60
N CYS A 46 10.25 6.64 8.44
CA CYS A 46 10.00 5.92 7.20
C CYS A 46 11.28 5.22 6.72
N SER A 47 11.24 3.90 6.61
CA SER A 47 12.32 3.12 5.99
C SER A 47 12.24 3.24 4.48
N VAL A 48 13.35 3.51 3.81
CA VAL A 48 13.36 3.74 2.36
C VAL A 48 14.15 2.67 1.63
N TYR A 49 13.51 2.02 0.66
CA TYR A 49 14.14 1.14 -0.32
C TYR A 49 14.18 1.82 -1.68
N ALA A 50 15.36 2.25 -2.10
CA ALA A 50 15.56 2.85 -3.43
C ALA A 50 15.74 1.79 -4.52
N GLY A 51 16.17 0.58 -4.13
CA GLY A 51 16.60 -0.45 -5.06
C GLY A 51 17.94 -0.11 -5.73
N ARG A 52 18.58 -1.12 -6.29
CA ARG A 52 19.71 -0.94 -7.18
C ARG A 52 19.34 -1.53 -8.53
N TYR A 53 19.37 -0.72 -9.57
CA TYR A 53 19.32 -1.27 -10.91
C TYR A 53 20.72 -1.74 -11.30
N SER A 54 20.80 -3.01 -11.67
CA SER A 54 21.97 -3.50 -12.39
C SER A 54 21.46 -4.41 -13.52
N PRO A 55 21.93 -4.22 -14.75
CA PRO A 55 21.59 -5.10 -15.86
C PRO A 55 21.96 -6.57 -15.60
N SER A 56 22.89 -6.81 -14.67
CA SER A 56 23.34 -8.15 -14.29
C SER A 56 22.49 -8.80 -13.17
N HIS A 57 21.59 -8.08 -12.53
CA HIS A 57 20.73 -8.66 -11.51
C HIS A 57 19.60 -9.46 -12.13
N SER A 58 19.48 -10.72 -11.71
CA SER A 58 18.29 -11.52 -12.05
C SER A 58 17.06 -11.02 -11.29
N TRP A 59 15.89 -11.43 -11.76
CA TRP A 59 14.62 -11.15 -11.07
C TRP A 59 14.64 -11.66 -9.63
N GLU A 60 15.21 -12.84 -9.41
CA GLU A 60 15.34 -13.48 -8.09
C GLU A 60 16.16 -12.60 -7.13
N GLN A 61 17.32 -12.11 -7.57
CA GLN A 61 18.17 -11.22 -6.77
C GLN A 61 17.48 -9.91 -6.41
N LEU A 62 16.66 -9.36 -7.32
CA LEU A 62 15.86 -8.17 -7.03
C LEU A 62 14.81 -8.46 -5.96
N GLN A 63 14.17 -9.63 -6.00
CA GLN A 63 13.18 -10.05 -5.00
C GLN A 63 13.82 -10.32 -3.64
N GLU A 64 14.97 -10.97 -3.60
CA GLU A 64 15.75 -11.20 -2.38
C GLU A 64 16.18 -9.89 -1.72
N SER A 65 16.65 -8.93 -2.50
CA SER A 65 17.02 -7.60 -2.01
C SER A 65 15.82 -6.84 -1.42
N LEU A 66 14.66 -6.99 -2.04
CA LEU A 66 13.43 -6.36 -1.57
C LEU A 66 12.95 -7.01 -0.25
N PHE A 67 13.03 -8.33 -0.17
CA PHE A 67 12.71 -9.06 1.05
C PHE A 67 13.66 -8.70 2.19
N ALA A 68 14.97 -8.69 1.95
CA ALA A 68 15.98 -8.31 2.95
C ALA A 68 15.75 -6.90 3.54
N TRP A 69 15.13 -6.01 2.76
CA TRP A 69 14.68 -4.71 3.27
C TRP A 69 13.40 -4.82 4.10
N LEU A 70 12.42 -5.63 3.67
CA LEU A 70 11.13 -5.78 4.35
C LEU A 70 11.23 -6.56 5.66
N GLU A 71 12.06 -7.59 5.71
CA GLU A 71 12.13 -8.55 6.81
C GLU A 71 12.37 -7.90 8.18
N PRO A 72 13.35 -7.00 8.36
CA PRO A 72 13.67 -6.41 9.67
C PRO A 72 12.68 -5.33 10.11
N LEU A 73 11.76 -4.89 9.24
CA LEU A 73 10.80 -3.84 9.62
C LEU A 73 9.80 -4.38 10.63
N PRO A 74 9.46 -3.60 11.68
CA PRO A 74 8.42 -3.99 12.63
C PRO A 74 7.08 -4.21 11.91
N LYS A 75 6.37 -5.30 12.27
CA LYS A 75 5.09 -5.68 11.67
C LYS A 75 3.92 -5.31 12.59
N PRO A 76 2.77 -4.93 12.03
CA PRO A 76 2.50 -4.69 10.61
C PRO A 76 3.18 -3.42 10.09
N VAL A 77 3.65 -3.44 8.84
CA VAL A 77 4.27 -2.28 8.18
C VAL A 77 3.42 -1.79 7.01
N GLY A 78 3.19 -0.47 6.93
CA GLY A 78 2.56 0.16 5.78
C GLY A 78 3.59 0.60 4.75
N VAL A 79 3.50 0.09 3.53
CA VAL A 79 4.43 0.38 2.44
C VAL A 79 3.74 1.19 1.35
N LEU A 80 4.22 2.40 1.11
CA LEU A 80 3.93 3.14 -0.12
C LEU A 80 4.96 2.76 -1.18
N ALA A 81 4.50 2.18 -2.28
CA ALA A 81 5.33 1.98 -3.45
C ALA A 81 5.27 3.19 -4.39
N ALA A 82 6.35 3.45 -5.09
CA ALA A 82 6.49 4.60 -5.99
C ALA A 82 5.41 4.62 -7.09
N ASN A 83 5.00 3.44 -7.56
CA ASN A 83 3.87 3.23 -8.48
C ASN A 83 3.34 1.80 -8.36
N ASP A 84 2.29 1.46 -9.13
CA ASP A 84 1.64 0.14 -9.08
C ASP A 84 2.57 -0.99 -9.51
N VAL A 85 3.45 -0.75 -10.47
CA VAL A 85 4.46 -1.74 -10.89
C VAL A 85 5.40 -2.10 -9.73
N ARG A 86 5.85 -1.08 -8.98
CA ARG A 86 6.69 -1.32 -7.77
C ARG A 86 5.90 -1.98 -6.65
N ALA A 87 4.63 -1.61 -6.47
CA ALA A 87 3.75 -2.25 -5.50
C ALA A 87 3.61 -3.75 -5.80
N ARG A 88 3.41 -4.14 -7.08
CA ARG A 88 3.38 -5.54 -7.50
C ARG A 88 4.68 -6.27 -7.16
N HIS A 89 5.85 -5.62 -7.30
CA HIS A 89 7.12 -6.23 -6.88
C HIS A 89 7.17 -6.48 -5.38
N VAL A 90 6.62 -5.57 -4.55
CA VAL A 90 6.51 -5.76 -3.09
C VAL A 90 5.58 -6.92 -2.78
N LEU A 91 4.40 -6.99 -3.41
CA LEU A 91 3.46 -8.09 -3.24
C LEU A 91 4.07 -9.45 -3.61
N GLU A 92 4.81 -9.50 -4.71
CA GLU A 92 5.50 -10.73 -5.15
C GLU A 92 6.60 -11.15 -4.16
N ALA A 93 7.38 -10.20 -3.63
CA ALA A 93 8.36 -10.50 -2.59
C ALA A 93 7.67 -11.05 -1.33
N CYS A 94 6.57 -10.42 -0.89
CA CYS A 94 5.79 -10.92 0.24
C CYS A 94 5.31 -12.35 0.00
N ARG A 95 4.70 -12.62 -1.16
CA ARG A 95 4.21 -13.95 -1.55
C ARG A 95 5.33 -15.00 -1.55
N ARG A 96 6.48 -14.67 -2.15
CA ARG A 96 7.62 -15.59 -2.31
C ARG A 96 8.25 -15.98 -0.97
N PHE A 97 8.32 -15.05 -0.05
CA PHE A 97 8.98 -15.22 1.24
C PHE A 97 8.02 -15.40 2.43
N GLY A 98 6.73 -15.60 2.16
CA GLY A 98 5.73 -15.97 3.16
C GLY A 98 5.27 -14.82 4.07
N LEU A 99 5.48 -13.55 3.70
CA LEU A 99 4.90 -12.41 4.39
C LEU A 99 3.44 -12.25 3.96
N ARG A 100 2.56 -12.09 4.93
CA ARG A 100 1.11 -11.97 4.69
C ARG A 100 0.76 -10.52 4.33
N VAL A 101 0.01 -10.36 3.26
CA VAL A 101 -0.57 -9.07 2.87
C VAL A 101 -2.09 -9.16 3.06
N PRO A 102 -2.70 -8.25 3.83
CA PRO A 102 -2.12 -7.05 4.46
C PRO A 102 -1.58 -7.24 5.87
N ASP A 103 -1.68 -8.41 6.51
CA ASP A 103 -1.48 -8.62 7.94
C ASP A 103 -0.05 -8.29 8.43
N ASP A 104 0.98 -8.64 7.66
CA ASP A 104 2.37 -8.32 7.98
C ASP A 104 2.83 -7.07 7.22
N VAL A 105 2.37 -6.91 5.95
CA VAL A 105 2.73 -5.80 5.07
C VAL A 105 1.50 -5.27 4.35
N ALA A 106 1.03 -4.08 4.70
CA ALA A 106 0.01 -3.38 3.96
C ALA A 106 0.65 -2.59 2.81
N VAL A 107 0.17 -2.78 1.58
CA VAL A 107 0.81 -2.20 0.38
C VAL A 107 -0.16 -1.27 -0.34
N ILE A 108 0.30 -0.04 -0.62
CA ILE A 108 -0.41 0.93 -1.44
C ILE A 108 0.45 1.34 -2.63
N GLY A 109 -0.16 1.35 -3.82
CA GLY A 109 0.44 1.81 -5.06
C GLY A 109 0.03 3.23 -5.45
N VAL A 110 0.45 3.65 -6.61
CA VAL A 110 0.05 4.91 -7.25
C VAL A 110 -0.08 4.65 -8.74
N ASP A 111 -1.00 5.28 -9.38
CA ASP A 111 -1.44 5.37 -10.78
C ASP A 111 -2.84 4.76 -10.96
N ASN A 112 -3.23 3.78 -10.16
CA ASN A 112 -4.45 2.98 -10.29
C ASN A 112 -4.59 2.38 -11.69
N ASP A 113 -3.53 1.74 -12.17
CA ASP A 113 -3.61 0.89 -13.35
C ASP A 113 -4.52 -0.31 -13.01
N GLU A 114 -5.71 -0.33 -13.60
CA GLU A 114 -6.75 -1.32 -13.28
C GLU A 114 -6.26 -2.75 -13.49
N LEU A 115 -5.53 -3.01 -14.59
CA LEU A 115 -4.99 -4.33 -14.87
C LEU A 115 -4.00 -4.77 -13.81
N ILE A 116 -3.05 -3.91 -13.46
CA ILE A 116 -2.06 -4.22 -12.43
C ILE A 116 -2.74 -4.40 -11.08
N CYS A 117 -3.68 -3.52 -10.71
CA CYS A 117 -4.33 -3.54 -9.42
C CYS A 117 -5.25 -4.75 -9.22
N GLU A 118 -6.06 -5.10 -10.23
CA GLU A 118 -7.02 -6.20 -10.13
C GLU A 118 -6.36 -7.59 -10.28
N LEU A 119 -5.32 -7.70 -11.11
CA LEU A 119 -4.58 -8.96 -11.28
C LEU A 119 -3.53 -9.21 -10.21
N ALA A 120 -3.26 -8.23 -9.34
CA ALA A 120 -2.37 -8.41 -8.20
C ALA A 120 -2.97 -9.41 -7.18
N SER A 121 -2.12 -10.13 -6.46
CA SER A 121 -2.53 -11.05 -5.42
C SER A 121 -1.84 -10.70 -4.09
N PRO A 122 -2.60 -10.15 -3.11
CA PRO A 122 -4.01 -9.71 -3.19
C PRO A 122 -4.19 -8.47 -4.09
N PRO A 123 -5.45 -8.14 -4.51
CA PRO A 123 -5.75 -6.94 -5.27
C PRO A 123 -5.21 -5.68 -4.60
N LEU A 124 -4.61 -4.80 -5.41
CA LEU A 124 -3.77 -3.70 -4.94
C LEU A 124 -4.57 -2.41 -4.72
N THR A 125 -4.54 -1.89 -3.50
CA THR A 125 -4.96 -0.52 -3.17
C THR A 125 -4.04 0.48 -3.85
N SER A 126 -4.61 1.47 -4.54
CA SER A 126 -3.80 2.45 -5.28
C SER A 126 -4.41 3.86 -5.29
N ILE A 127 -3.54 4.86 -5.47
CA ILE A 127 -3.89 6.27 -5.55
C ILE A 127 -4.15 6.65 -7.00
N VAL A 128 -5.29 7.28 -7.27
CA VAL A 128 -5.66 7.85 -8.57
C VAL A 128 -5.08 9.24 -8.72
N GLN A 129 -4.20 9.46 -9.69
CA GLN A 129 -3.50 10.74 -9.88
C GLN A 129 -4.31 11.83 -10.60
N GLY A 130 -5.47 11.53 -11.17
CA GLY A 130 -6.24 12.49 -11.96
C GLY A 130 -5.58 12.84 -13.30
N THR A 131 -5.04 11.84 -13.96
CA THR A 131 -4.28 11.96 -15.22
C THR A 131 -5.10 12.60 -16.35
N GLU A 132 -6.41 12.37 -16.39
CA GLU A 132 -7.33 13.01 -17.36
C GLU A 132 -7.33 14.54 -17.21
N GLU A 133 -7.49 15.03 -15.98
CA GLU A 133 -7.46 16.46 -15.67
C GLU A 133 -6.08 17.07 -15.96
N ILE A 134 -5.01 16.35 -15.64
CA ILE A 134 -3.63 16.76 -15.97
C ILE A 134 -3.48 16.93 -17.49
N GLY A 135 -3.90 15.94 -18.27
CA GLY A 135 -3.85 15.98 -19.73
C GLY A 135 -4.65 17.12 -20.33
N TYR A 136 -5.89 17.29 -19.85
CA TYR A 136 -6.76 18.38 -20.29
C TYR A 136 -6.15 19.77 -20.01
N ARG A 137 -5.66 19.99 -18.79
CA ARG A 137 -5.03 21.28 -18.41
C ARG A 137 -3.74 21.53 -19.16
N ALA A 138 -2.92 20.51 -19.39
CA ALA A 138 -1.70 20.62 -20.17
C ALA A 138 -2.01 21.01 -21.62
N ALA A 139 -2.96 20.35 -22.27
CA ALA A 139 -3.39 20.67 -23.64
C ALA A 139 -3.94 22.12 -23.74
N ARG A 140 -4.76 22.52 -22.77
CA ARG A 140 -5.31 23.88 -22.68
C ARG A 140 -4.21 24.94 -22.47
N LEU A 141 -3.18 24.63 -21.68
CA LEU A 141 -2.02 25.52 -21.49
C LEU A 141 -1.24 25.64 -22.80
N LEU A 142 -0.96 24.52 -23.46
CA LEU A 142 -0.26 24.49 -24.75
C LEU A 142 -1.00 25.32 -25.81
N ASP A 143 -2.31 25.16 -25.98
CA ASP A 143 -3.11 25.95 -26.91
C ASP A 143 -2.98 27.47 -26.64
N ARG A 144 -3.03 27.88 -25.37
CA ARG A 144 -2.83 29.30 -25.00
C ARG A 144 -1.45 29.82 -25.35
N LEU A 145 -0.39 29.02 -25.13
CA LEU A 145 0.98 29.38 -25.47
C LEU A 145 1.16 29.48 -27.00
N MET A 146 0.62 28.55 -27.77
CA MET A 146 0.67 28.57 -29.24
C MET A 146 -0.03 29.81 -29.82
N ARG A 147 -1.15 30.23 -29.24
CA ARG A 147 -1.87 31.44 -29.66
C ARG A 147 -1.24 32.74 -29.15
N ARG A 148 -0.06 32.66 -28.51
CA ARG A 148 0.67 33.82 -27.94
C ARG A 148 -0.17 34.67 -26.95
N ARG A 149 -1.20 34.06 -26.35
CA ARG A 149 -2.11 34.74 -25.41
C ARG A 149 -1.58 34.76 -23.97
N SER A 150 -0.48 34.09 -23.69
CA SER A 150 0.20 34.12 -22.38
C SER A 150 1.69 33.86 -22.57
N ARG A 151 2.53 34.61 -21.82
CA ARG A 151 3.98 34.34 -21.68
C ARG A 151 4.31 33.71 -20.33
N ALA A 152 3.38 33.74 -19.40
CA ALA A 152 3.62 33.19 -18.06
C ALA A 152 3.27 31.68 -18.03
N VAL A 153 4.29 30.88 -17.81
CA VAL A 153 4.14 29.45 -17.48
C VAL A 153 4.09 29.38 -15.96
N SER A 154 2.94 29.11 -15.39
CA SER A 154 2.81 28.77 -13.97
C SER A 154 2.78 27.25 -13.82
N ASN A 155 3.52 26.74 -12.84
CA ASN A 155 3.39 25.34 -12.45
C ASN A 155 1.96 25.10 -11.95
N LEU A 156 1.26 24.19 -12.60
CA LEU A 156 -0.09 23.81 -12.24
C LEU A 156 -0.04 22.44 -11.55
N LEU A 157 -0.35 22.43 -10.26
CA LEU A 157 -0.45 21.19 -9.50
C LEU A 157 -1.91 20.69 -9.55
N VAL A 158 -2.08 19.41 -9.84
CA VAL A 158 -3.37 18.73 -9.81
C VAL A 158 -3.31 17.73 -8.66
N ALA A 159 -4.22 17.86 -7.72
CA ALA A 159 -4.29 16.96 -6.58
C ALA A 159 -4.70 15.55 -7.01
N PRO A 160 -4.24 14.51 -6.31
CA PRO A 160 -4.75 13.15 -6.49
C PRO A 160 -6.26 13.11 -6.22
N VAL A 161 -6.98 12.30 -7.00
CA VAL A 161 -8.45 12.24 -6.98
C VAL A 161 -8.97 11.42 -5.79
N ALA A 162 -8.43 10.22 -5.60
CA ALA A 162 -8.91 9.28 -4.59
C ALA A 162 -7.87 8.20 -4.29
N ILE A 163 -8.13 7.42 -3.24
CA ILE A 163 -7.52 6.12 -3.00
C ILE A 163 -8.60 5.08 -3.28
N ILE A 164 -8.32 4.16 -4.20
CA ILE A 164 -9.18 3.00 -4.46
C ILE A 164 -8.71 1.87 -3.56
N GLU A 165 -9.49 1.63 -2.52
CA GLU A 165 -9.18 0.61 -1.52
C GLU A 165 -9.44 -0.79 -2.07
N ARG A 166 -8.49 -1.71 -1.85
CA ARG A 166 -8.56 -3.12 -2.21
C ARG A 166 -7.93 -3.98 -1.11
N ALA A 167 -7.81 -5.27 -1.35
CA ALA A 167 -7.40 -6.23 -0.33
C ALA A 167 -5.96 -6.03 0.20
N SER A 168 -5.06 -5.37 -0.51
CA SER A 168 -3.66 -5.18 -0.08
C SER A 168 -3.49 -4.24 1.12
N THR A 169 -4.54 -3.52 1.51
CA THR A 169 -4.57 -2.68 2.72
C THR A 169 -5.82 -2.94 3.58
N ASP A 170 -6.59 -3.99 3.28
CA ASP A 170 -7.77 -4.38 4.07
C ASP A 170 -7.34 -4.94 5.43
N LEU A 171 -6.66 -4.10 6.19
CA LEU A 171 -6.33 -4.36 7.58
C LEU A 171 -7.57 -4.12 8.41
N VAL A 172 -7.97 -5.13 9.13
CA VAL A 172 -8.86 -4.87 10.25
C VAL A 172 -7.99 -4.26 11.35
N ALA A 173 -8.01 -2.95 11.43
CA ALA A 173 -7.33 -2.18 12.47
C ALA A 173 -7.97 -2.47 13.83
N THR A 174 -7.66 -3.64 14.37
CA THR A 174 -8.04 -3.99 15.73
C THR A 174 -6.75 -4.19 16.52
N GLY A 175 -6.58 -3.42 17.58
CA GLY A 175 -5.54 -3.69 18.58
C GLY A 175 -5.74 -5.05 19.29
N ASP A 176 -6.74 -5.81 18.87
CA ASP A 176 -7.11 -7.11 19.44
C ASP A 176 -6.62 -8.26 18.55
N ARG A 177 -5.58 -8.96 19.01
CA ARG A 177 -4.94 -10.05 18.28
C ARG A 177 -5.90 -11.21 17.96
N VAL A 178 -6.89 -11.46 18.80
CA VAL A 178 -7.87 -12.54 18.59
C VAL A 178 -8.79 -12.19 17.43
N VAL A 179 -9.28 -10.94 17.40
CA VAL A 179 -10.15 -10.46 16.30
C VAL A 179 -9.36 -10.40 14.99
N ALA A 180 -8.13 -9.89 15.01
CA ALA A 180 -7.27 -9.86 13.82
C ALA A 180 -7.03 -11.26 13.24
N ALA A 181 -6.62 -12.22 14.09
CA ALA A 181 -6.41 -13.61 13.67
C ALA A 181 -7.68 -14.27 13.12
N ALA A 182 -8.83 -14.01 13.76
CA ALA A 182 -10.11 -14.56 13.32
C ALA A 182 -10.53 -14.02 11.95
N LEU A 183 -10.37 -12.73 11.72
CA LEU A 183 -10.71 -12.10 10.44
C LEU A 183 -9.78 -12.56 9.32
N THR A 184 -8.50 -12.74 9.63
CA THR A 184 -7.54 -13.36 8.70
C THR A 184 -7.97 -14.79 8.34
N PHE A 185 -8.31 -15.62 9.34
CA PHE A 185 -8.77 -16.99 9.12
C PHE A 185 -10.07 -17.02 8.28
N ILE A 186 -11.02 -16.14 8.58
CA ILE A 186 -12.28 -16.03 7.81
C ILE A 186 -11.99 -15.68 6.35
N ARG A 187 -11.15 -14.67 6.08
CA ARG A 187 -10.77 -14.28 4.71
C ARG A 187 -10.13 -15.42 3.91
N GLN A 188 -9.22 -16.15 4.54
CA GLN A 188 -8.52 -17.27 3.90
C GLN A 188 -9.43 -18.47 3.59
N ASN A 189 -10.52 -18.62 4.32
CA ASN A 189 -11.40 -19.79 4.24
C ASN A 189 -12.85 -19.46 3.88
N ALA A 190 -13.17 -18.21 3.51
CA ALA A 190 -14.55 -17.76 3.24
C ALA A 190 -15.26 -18.60 2.19
N CYS A 191 -14.56 -19.01 1.13
CA CYS A 191 -15.10 -19.84 0.05
C CYS A 191 -15.32 -21.32 0.45
N ALA A 192 -14.81 -21.75 1.60
CA ALA A 192 -14.97 -23.13 2.09
C ALA A 192 -16.22 -23.33 2.97
N GLY A 193 -17.08 -22.29 3.11
CA GLY A 193 -18.31 -22.39 3.90
C GLY A 193 -18.07 -22.61 5.39
N ILE A 194 -17.08 -21.93 5.97
CA ILE A 194 -16.72 -22.06 7.38
C ILE A 194 -17.75 -21.42 8.30
N GLY A 195 -17.94 -22.01 9.50
CA GLY A 195 -18.73 -21.43 10.58
C GLY A 195 -17.89 -21.03 11.79
N VAL A 196 -18.49 -20.33 12.73
CA VAL A 196 -17.84 -19.82 13.95
C VAL A 196 -17.01 -20.87 14.71
N PRO A 197 -17.45 -22.14 14.85
CA PRO A 197 -16.65 -23.16 15.53
C PRO A 197 -15.33 -23.49 14.82
N GLN A 198 -15.31 -23.44 13.48
CA GLN A 198 -14.08 -23.65 12.71
C GLN A 198 -13.13 -22.46 12.86
N VAL A 199 -13.65 -21.23 12.86
CA VAL A 199 -12.86 -20.03 13.12
C VAL A 199 -12.19 -20.11 14.49
N ALA A 200 -12.96 -20.37 15.55
CA ALA A 200 -12.44 -20.46 16.91
C ALA A 200 -11.35 -21.53 17.06
N ARG A 201 -11.54 -22.73 16.47
CA ARG A 201 -10.54 -23.78 16.42
C ARG A 201 -9.30 -23.40 15.61
N GLY A 202 -9.50 -22.75 14.45
CA GLY A 202 -8.39 -22.36 13.56
C GLY A 202 -7.44 -21.35 14.18
N ILE A 203 -7.94 -20.53 15.11
CA ILE A 203 -7.10 -19.55 15.84
C ILE A 203 -6.79 -19.96 17.29
N GLY A 204 -7.18 -21.18 17.71
CA GLY A 204 -6.82 -21.74 18.99
C GLY A 204 -7.49 -21.10 20.21
N VAL A 205 -8.72 -20.57 20.07
CA VAL A 205 -9.50 -19.99 21.18
C VAL A 205 -10.86 -20.64 21.34
N SER A 206 -11.49 -20.44 22.52
CA SER A 206 -12.87 -20.86 22.72
C SER A 206 -13.84 -19.96 21.96
N ARG A 207 -15.03 -20.49 21.62
CA ARG A 207 -16.10 -19.69 21.00
C ARG A 207 -16.50 -18.49 21.86
N SER A 208 -16.63 -18.69 23.17
CA SER A 208 -16.99 -17.62 24.11
C SER A 208 -15.93 -16.52 24.16
N THR A 209 -14.65 -16.89 24.10
CA THR A 209 -13.55 -15.95 24.01
C THR A 209 -13.64 -15.16 22.72
N LEU A 210 -13.83 -15.82 21.58
CA LEU A 210 -13.96 -15.19 20.27
C LEU A 210 -15.13 -14.20 20.25
N ASP A 211 -16.32 -14.61 20.67
CA ASP A 211 -17.52 -13.77 20.73
C ASP A 211 -17.32 -12.55 21.65
N GLY A 212 -16.66 -12.74 22.81
CA GLY A 212 -16.32 -11.65 23.74
C GLY A 212 -15.40 -10.60 23.13
N HIS A 213 -14.37 -11.04 22.42
CA HIS A 213 -13.46 -10.15 21.70
C HIS A 213 -14.15 -9.40 20.56
N PHE A 214 -14.94 -10.09 19.73
CA PHE A 214 -15.72 -9.47 18.66
C PHE A 214 -16.73 -8.44 19.18
N LYS A 215 -17.47 -8.77 20.23
CA LYS A 215 -18.44 -7.85 20.83
C LYS A 215 -17.78 -6.57 21.34
N ARG A 216 -16.59 -6.68 21.95
CA ARG A 216 -15.83 -5.53 22.45
C ARG A 216 -15.28 -4.65 21.33
N VAL A 217 -14.82 -5.23 20.22
CA VAL A 217 -14.10 -4.52 19.14
C VAL A 217 -15.03 -4.10 18.02
N VAL A 218 -15.94 -5.01 17.61
CA VAL A 218 -16.81 -4.85 16.43
C VAL A 218 -18.24 -4.48 16.85
N GLY A 219 -18.56 -4.58 18.14
CA GLY A 219 -19.90 -4.31 18.68
C GLY A 219 -20.92 -5.44 18.46
N ARG A 220 -20.54 -6.54 17.82
CA ARG A 220 -21.39 -7.72 17.55
C ARG A 220 -20.58 -9.01 17.64
N THR A 221 -21.24 -10.15 17.74
CA THR A 221 -20.62 -11.48 17.68
C THR A 221 -20.22 -11.85 16.26
N VAL A 222 -19.39 -12.88 16.12
CA VAL A 222 -18.91 -13.40 14.82
C VAL A 222 -20.04 -13.98 13.99
#